data_0a722ff0c514fa67f485ca81474986a2
#
_entry.id   0a722ff0c514fa67f485ca81474986a2
#
_cell.length_a   1.000
_cell.length_b   1.000
_cell.length_c   1.000
_cell.angle_alpha   90.00
_cell.angle_beta   90.00
_cell.angle_gamma   90.00
#
_symmetry.space_group_name_H-M   'P 1'
#
loop_
_entity.id
_entity.type
_entity.pdbx_description
1 polymer ?
#
loop_
_entity_poly.entity_id
_entity_poly.type
_entity_poly.pdbx_seq_one_letter_code
_entity_poly.pdbx_strand_id
1 'polypeptide(L)'
;LKAAMLDGAFFAKKNHPSRLLVNALAEAGRGWTPTMGTNDPLYSHIEALVHRILDGFTDDLAIFDEAREKLAHFLVEEEQAAEANIQSSVVEIDQTDRKEMAAVVAKSEIERRIEMYPVPNFLAWFLRQQWIAALEDIYMTQGEESERWEQSIAMLEDLVWSVQPKRTRDDRKHLVAL
;
A
#
# COMPACT_ATOMS: atom_id res chain seq x y z
N LEU A 1 -27.75 -34.47 -9.33
CA LEU A 1 -28.73 -35.58 -9.46
C LEU A 1 -28.36 -36.51 -10.60
N LYS A 2 -28.14 -36.00 -11.85
CA LYS A 2 -27.82 -36.85 -13.03
C LYS A 2 -26.61 -37.75 -12.78
N ALA A 3 -25.51 -37.20 -12.24
CA ALA A 3 -24.30 -37.98 -11.88
C ALA A 3 -24.59 -39.05 -10.82
N ALA A 4 -25.41 -38.72 -9.81
CA ALA A 4 -25.80 -39.66 -8.76
C ALA A 4 -26.74 -40.79 -9.28
N MET A 5 -27.46 -40.53 -10.36
CA MET A 5 -28.30 -41.55 -11.01
C MET A 5 -27.51 -42.46 -11.94
N LEU A 6 -26.45 -41.93 -12.55
CA LEU A 6 -25.60 -42.68 -13.46
C LEU A 6 -24.51 -43.53 -12.74
N ASP A 7 -24.02 -43.06 -11.60
CA ASP A 7 -23.03 -43.79 -10.81
C ASP A 7 -23.51 -43.98 -9.37
N GLY A 8 -23.87 -45.24 -9.04
CA GLY A 8 -24.24 -45.65 -7.68
C GLY A 8 -23.14 -45.44 -6.63
N ALA A 9 -21.88 -45.28 -7.06
CA ALA A 9 -20.78 -44.96 -6.20
C ALA A 9 -20.83 -43.52 -5.61
N PHE A 10 -21.64 -42.64 -6.17
CA PHE A 10 -21.87 -41.28 -5.64
C PHE A 10 -22.22 -41.26 -4.16
N PHE A 11 -23.11 -42.15 -3.72
CA PHE A 11 -23.53 -42.24 -2.32
C PHE A 11 -22.54 -43.04 -1.47
N ALA A 12 -21.86 -44.03 -2.05
CA ALA A 12 -20.99 -44.95 -1.34
C ALA A 12 -19.56 -44.42 -1.10
N LYS A 13 -19.02 -43.67 -2.05
CA LYS A 13 -17.63 -43.22 -2.01
C LYS A 13 -17.54 -41.75 -1.58
N LYS A 14 -16.81 -41.48 -0.47
CA LYS A 14 -16.53 -40.11 0.00
C LYS A 14 -15.71 -39.30 -1.03
N ASN A 15 -14.87 -39.97 -1.83
CA ASN A 15 -13.99 -39.35 -2.82
C ASN A 15 -14.59 -39.32 -4.23
N HIS A 16 -15.92 -39.36 -4.38
CA HIS A 16 -16.54 -39.23 -5.68
C HIS A 16 -16.29 -37.81 -6.24
N PRO A 17 -15.84 -37.62 -7.52
CA PRO A 17 -15.48 -36.34 -8.09
C PRO A 17 -16.55 -35.24 -7.91
N SER A 18 -17.81 -35.55 -8.18
CA SER A 18 -18.92 -34.58 -8.03
C SER A 18 -19.14 -34.18 -6.57
N ARG A 19 -18.89 -35.06 -5.58
CA ARG A 19 -18.98 -34.71 -4.15
C ARG A 19 -17.82 -33.81 -3.72
N LEU A 20 -16.63 -34.10 -4.24
CA LEU A 20 -15.45 -33.26 -3.96
C LEU A 20 -15.66 -31.84 -4.50
N LEU A 21 -16.21 -31.72 -5.71
CA LEU A 21 -16.55 -30.40 -6.27
C LEU A 21 -17.60 -29.68 -5.43
N VAL A 22 -18.72 -30.34 -5.04
CA VAL A 22 -19.77 -29.71 -4.22
C VAL A 22 -19.19 -29.23 -2.87
N ASN A 23 -18.31 -30.01 -2.25
CA ASN A 23 -17.64 -29.62 -1.03
C ASN A 23 -16.70 -28.41 -1.24
N ALA A 24 -15.95 -28.38 -2.34
CA ALA A 24 -15.08 -27.26 -2.68
C ALA A 24 -15.89 -25.97 -2.95
N LEU A 25 -17.01 -26.08 -3.66
CA LEU A 25 -17.93 -24.94 -3.88
C LEU A 25 -18.54 -24.44 -2.58
N ALA A 26 -18.97 -25.34 -1.69
CA ALA A 26 -19.51 -24.98 -0.38
C ALA A 26 -18.44 -24.30 0.51
N GLU A 27 -17.21 -24.75 0.44
CA GLU A 27 -16.08 -24.15 1.17
C GLU A 27 -15.76 -22.75 0.63
N ALA A 28 -15.63 -22.61 -0.69
CA ALA A 28 -15.37 -21.34 -1.34
C ALA A 28 -16.47 -20.29 -1.08
N GLY A 29 -17.73 -20.74 -1.09
CA GLY A 29 -18.91 -19.88 -0.84
C GLY A 29 -19.14 -19.49 0.62
N ARG A 30 -18.37 -19.97 1.58
CA ARG A 30 -18.61 -19.72 3.02
C ARG A 30 -18.64 -18.25 3.42
N GLY A 31 -17.85 -17.42 2.77
CA GLY A 31 -17.78 -15.98 3.04
C GLY A 31 -18.72 -15.14 2.18
N TRP A 32 -19.37 -15.74 1.19
CA TRP A 32 -20.23 -15.02 0.29
C TRP A 32 -21.58 -14.72 0.95
N THR A 33 -22.06 -13.47 0.75
CA THR A 33 -23.38 -13.02 1.22
C THR A 33 -24.18 -12.42 0.08
N PRO A 34 -25.52 -12.47 0.10
CA PRO A 34 -26.35 -11.86 -0.95
C PRO A 34 -26.13 -10.37 -1.18
N THR A 35 -25.56 -9.67 -0.19
CA THR A 35 -25.21 -8.25 -0.29
C THR A 35 -24.03 -7.98 -1.22
N MET A 36 -23.16 -8.97 -1.48
CA MET A 36 -22.07 -8.88 -2.45
C MET A 36 -22.59 -8.85 -3.91
N GLY A 37 -23.80 -9.41 -4.13
CA GLY A 37 -24.48 -9.39 -5.41
C GLY A 37 -23.91 -10.39 -6.43
N THR A 38 -24.51 -10.39 -7.64
CA THR A 38 -24.13 -11.29 -8.74
C THR A 38 -22.89 -10.81 -9.52
N ASN A 39 -22.41 -9.59 -9.26
CA ASN A 39 -21.19 -9.04 -9.87
C ASN A 39 -19.92 -9.45 -9.10
N ASP A 40 -20.07 -10.17 -8.01
CA ASP A 40 -18.95 -10.73 -7.26
C ASP A 40 -18.13 -11.70 -8.14
N PRO A 41 -16.79 -11.59 -8.20
CA PRO A 41 -15.95 -12.45 -9.04
C PRO A 41 -16.14 -13.94 -8.75
N LEU A 42 -16.22 -14.31 -7.46
CA LEU A 42 -16.44 -15.69 -7.05
C LEU A 42 -17.80 -16.21 -7.52
N TYR A 43 -18.86 -15.40 -7.38
CA TYR A 43 -20.18 -15.78 -7.85
C TYR A 43 -20.18 -16.05 -9.37
N SER A 44 -19.65 -15.10 -10.14
CA SER A 44 -19.58 -15.21 -11.61
C SER A 44 -18.76 -16.43 -12.06
N HIS A 45 -17.65 -16.71 -11.35
CA HIS A 45 -16.80 -17.87 -11.64
C HIS A 45 -17.53 -19.18 -11.34
N ILE A 46 -18.19 -19.29 -10.19
CA ILE A 46 -18.98 -20.47 -9.80
C ILE A 46 -20.14 -20.68 -10.78
N GLU A 47 -20.84 -19.62 -11.16
CA GLU A 47 -21.93 -19.69 -12.14
C GLU A 47 -21.43 -20.26 -13.48
N ALA A 48 -20.32 -19.75 -13.98
CA ALA A 48 -19.71 -20.26 -15.23
C ALA A 48 -19.31 -21.75 -15.13
N LEU A 49 -18.75 -22.18 -13.99
CA LEU A 49 -18.43 -23.60 -13.77
C LEU A 49 -19.67 -24.47 -13.73
N VAL A 50 -20.75 -24.02 -13.08
CA VAL A 50 -22.02 -24.74 -13.03
C VAL A 50 -22.64 -24.86 -14.41
N HIS A 51 -22.69 -23.79 -15.20
CA HIS A 51 -23.19 -23.82 -16.58
C HIS A 51 -22.38 -24.79 -17.43
N ARG A 52 -21.06 -24.72 -17.37
CA ARG A 52 -20.18 -25.65 -18.10
C ARG A 52 -20.48 -27.12 -17.77
N ILE A 53 -20.75 -27.43 -16.51
CA ILE A 53 -21.09 -28.80 -16.09
C ILE A 53 -22.47 -29.18 -16.58
N LEU A 54 -23.45 -28.29 -16.49
CA LEU A 54 -24.84 -28.56 -16.95
C LEU A 54 -24.90 -28.85 -18.46
N ASP A 55 -24.13 -28.10 -19.24
CA ASP A 55 -24.11 -28.18 -20.70
C ASP A 55 -23.22 -29.33 -21.21
N GLY A 56 -22.11 -29.59 -20.52
CA GLY A 56 -21.08 -30.52 -20.97
C GLY A 56 -21.13 -31.92 -20.36
N PHE A 57 -21.87 -32.13 -19.27
CA PHE A 57 -21.89 -33.43 -18.61
C PHE A 57 -22.74 -34.44 -19.34
N THR A 58 -22.13 -35.45 -19.90
CA THR A 58 -22.76 -36.64 -20.45
C THR A 58 -22.68 -37.81 -19.48
N ASP A 59 -21.54 -38.45 -19.39
CA ASP A 59 -21.24 -39.61 -18.54
C ASP A 59 -19.78 -39.57 -17.98
N ASP A 60 -18.94 -38.66 -18.50
CA ASP A 60 -17.55 -38.49 -18.05
C ASP A 60 -17.47 -37.69 -16.76
N LEU A 61 -16.95 -38.32 -15.71
CA LEU A 61 -16.75 -37.70 -14.39
C LEU A 61 -15.54 -36.77 -14.32
N ALA A 62 -14.66 -36.77 -15.33
CA ALA A 62 -13.48 -35.89 -15.36
C ALA A 62 -13.88 -34.40 -15.35
N ILE A 63 -15.04 -34.06 -15.90
CA ILE A 63 -15.56 -32.67 -15.89
C ILE A 63 -15.65 -32.08 -14.48
N PHE A 64 -15.92 -32.90 -13.46
CA PHE A 64 -15.99 -32.43 -12.05
C PHE A 64 -14.62 -32.17 -11.47
N ASP A 65 -13.61 -32.97 -11.82
CA ASP A 65 -12.22 -32.74 -11.41
C ASP A 65 -11.64 -31.51 -12.08
N GLU A 66 -11.88 -31.33 -13.40
CA GLU A 66 -11.50 -30.11 -14.13
C GLU A 66 -12.15 -28.85 -13.52
N ALA A 67 -13.42 -28.92 -13.16
CA ALA A 67 -14.11 -27.78 -12.54
C ALA A 67 -13.53 -27.46 -11.15
N ARG A 68 -13.17 -28.51 -10.37
CA ARG A 68 -12.54 -28.33 -9.07
C ARG A 68 -11.14 -27.71 -9.19
N GLU A 69 -10.34 -28.14 -10.16
CA GLU A 69 -9.04 -27.55 -10.43
C GLU A 69 -9.13 -26.08 -10.85
N LYS A 70 -10.09 -25.74 -11.70
CA LYS A 70 -10.35 -24.35 -12.10
C LYS A 70 -10.77 -23.45 -10.92
N LEU A 71 -11.63 -23.98 -10.05
CA LEU A 71 -12.03 -23.26 -8.85
C LEU A 71 -10.82 -23.06 -7.93
N ALA A 72 -10.00 -24.08 -7.72
CA ALA A 72 -8.82 -23.95 -6.89
C ALA A 72 -7.82 -22.93 -7.45
N HIS A 73 -7.59 -22.94 -8.76
CA HIS A 73 -6.72 -21.95 -9.42
C HIS A 73 -7.26 -20.52 -9.25
N PHE A 74 -8.54 -20.33 -9.51
CA PHE A 74 -9.20 -19.03 -9.33
C PHE A 74 -9.07 -18.51 -7.89
N LEU A 75 -9.27 -19.35 -6.88
CA LEU A 75 -9.15 -18.94 -5.48
C LEU A 75 -7.72 -18.51 -5.12
N VAL A 76 -6.70 -19.19 -5.68
CA VAL A 76 -5.30 -18.80 -5.49
C VAL A 76 -5.00 -17.46 -6.16
N GLU A 77 -5.53 -17.22 -7.36
CA GLU A 77 -5.36 -15.95 -8.06
C GLU A 77 -6.03 -14.79 -7.31
N GLU A 78 -7.25 -15.00 -6.80
CA GLU A 78 -7.96 -14.00 -5.98
C GLU A 78 -7.23 -13.69 -4.67
N GLU A 79 -6.70 -14.71 -3.99
CA GLU A 79 -5.91 -14.53 -2.77
C GLU A 79 -4.64 -13.71 -3.05
N GLN A 80 -3.91 -14.03 -4.13
CA GLN A 80 -2.72 -13.28 -4.53
C GLN A 80 -3.05 -11.82 -4.91
N ALA A 81 -4.16 -11.60 -5.62
CA ALA A 81 -4.62 -10.27 -5.98
C ALA A 81 -5.02 -9.46 -4.74
N ALA A 82 -5.71 -10.08 -3.78
CA ALA A 82 -6.07 -9.44 -2.51
C ALA A 82 -4.83 -9.07 -1.69
N GLU A 83 -3.85 -9.96 -1.59
CA GLU A 83 -2.59 -9.71 -0.89
C GLU A 83 -1.78 -8.59 -1.54
N ALA A 84 -1.69 -8.57 -2.87
CA ALA A 84 -1.03 -7.49 -3.62
C ALA A 84 -1.71 -6.13 -3.39
N ASN A 85 -3.04 -6.09 -3.37
CA ASN A 85 -3.79 -4.87 -3.08
C ASN A 85 -3.57 -4.36 -1.65
N ILE A 86 -3.54 -5.26 -0.66
CA ILE A 86 -3.23 -4.91 0.73
C ILE A 86 -1.82 -4.33 0.82
N GLN A 87 -0.84 -4.99 0.23
CA GLN A 87 0.55 -4.53 0.23
C GLN A 87 0.69 -3.15 -0.43
N SER A 88 0.02 -2.92 -1.56
CA SER A 88 -0.01 -1.62 -2.24
C SER A 88 -0.61 -0.52 -1.35
N SER A 89 -1.72 -0.81 -0.67
CA SER A 89 -2.38 0.13 0.23
C SER A 89 -1.51 0.47 1.45
N VAL A 90 -0.82 -0.51 2.02
CA VAL A 90 0.12 -0.28 3.14
C VAL A 90 1.26 0.65 2.71
N VAL A 91 1.85 0.42 1.54
CA VAL A 91 2.92 1.28 1.00
C VAL A 91 2.42 2.71 0.76
N GLU A 92 1.22 2.89 0.24
CA GLU A 92 0.63 4.21 -0.02
C GLU A 92 0.37 4.97 1.29
N ILE A 93 -0.16 4.29 2.32
CA ILE A 93 -0.37 4.88 3.64
C ILE A 93 0.97 5.30 4.25
N ASP A 94 1.97 4.43 4.26
CA ASP A 94 3.30 4.72 4.81
C ASP A 94 3.97 5.92 4.10
N GLN A 95 3.84 6.02 2.78
CA GLN A 95 4.34 7.17 2.02
C GLN A 95 3.61 8.47 2.38
N THR A 96 2.30 8.40 2.59
CA THR A 96 1.49 9.55 2.98
C THR A 96 1.86 10.04 4.37
N ASP A 97 1.92 9.13 5.34
CA ASP A 97 2.32 9.44 6.72
C ASP A 97 3.73 10.03 6.78
N ARG A 98 4.66 9.45 6.01
CA ARG A 98 6.04 9.94 5.93
C ARG A 98 6.11 11.36 5.34
N LYS A 99 5.30 11.65 4.33
CA LYS A 99 5.21 12.99 3.73
C LYS A 99 4.63 14.02 4.70
N GLU A 100 3.59 13.67 5.43
CA GLU A 100 3.01 14.54 6.46
C GLU A 100 4.02 14.82 7.58
N MET A 101 4.74 13.80 8.01
CA MET A 101 5.79 13.95 9.02
C MET A 101 6.93 14.84 8.51
N ALA A 102 7.39 14.66 7.27
CA ALA A 102 8.41 15.50 6.65
C ALA A 102 8.00 16.98 6.67
N ALA A 103 6.76 17.29 6.31
CA ALA A 103 6.25 18.65 6.32
C ALA A 103 6.21 19.26 7.73
N VAL A 104 5.77 18.49 8.73
CA VAL A 104 5.73 18.92 10.13
C VAL A 104 7.14 19.20 10.67
N VAL A 105 8.07 18.25 10.45
CA VAL A 105 9.45 18.36 10.95
C VAL A 105 10.18 19.52 10.26
N ALA A 106 10.16 19.60 8.93
CA ALA A 106 10.79 20.67 8.18
C ALA A 106 10.28 22.06 8.59
N LYS A 107 8.97 22.19 8.71
CA LYS A 107 8.34 23.44 9.17
C LYS A 107 8.75 23.79 10.60
N SER A 108 8.75 22.84 11.52
CA SER A 108 9.13 23.03 12.91
C SER A 108 10.57 23.53 13.02
N GLU A 109 11.50 22.97 12.24
CA GLU A 109 12.90 23.38 12.23
C GLU A 109 13.08 24.83 11.75
N ILE A 110 12.33 25.25 10.75
CA ILE A 110 12.40 26.63 10.23
C ILE A 110 11.73 27.61 11.19
N GLU A 111 10.51 27.35 11.65
CA GLU A 111 9.80 28.29 12.52
C GLU A 111 10.52 28.46 13.85
N ARG A 112 11.07 27.42 14.44
CA ARG A 112 11.88 27.50 15.68
C ARG A 112 13.04 28.49 15.55
N ARG A 113 13.73 28.53 14.41
CA ARG A 113 14.86 29.43 14.19
C ARG A 113 14.42 30.87 13.89
N ILE A 114 13.33 31.02 13.13
CA ILE A 114 12.76 32.37 12.86
C ILE A 114 12.24 33.02 14.15
N GLU A 115 11.66 32.24 15.06
CA GLU A 115 11.17 32.76 16.34
C GLU A 115 12.31 33.06 17.32
N MET A 116 13.38 32.25 17.31
CA MET A 116 14.50 32.40 18.23
C MET A 116 15.39 33.60 17.88
N TYR A 117 15.49 33.95 16.61
CA TYR A 117 16.39 34.98 16.11
C TYR A 117 15.67 36.06 15.32
N PRO A 118 16.09 37.35 15.41
CA PRO A 118 15.51 38.41 14.60
C PRO A 118 15.93 38.24 13.14
N VAL A 119 15.08 37.60 12.35
CA VAL A 119 15.32 37.32 10.93
C VAL A 119 14.61 38.38 10.08
N PRO A 120 15.27 39.00 9.08
CA PRO A 120 14.62 39.94 8.15
C PRO A 120 13.47 39.26 7.38
N ASN A 121 12.39 40.03 7.11
CA ASN A 121 11.18 39.50 6.49
C ASN A 121 11.43 38.77 5.16
N PHE A 122 12.34 39.27 4.32
CA PHE A 122 12.67 38.63 3.04
C PHE A 122 13.28 37.24 3.24
N LEU A 123 14.17 37.10 4.26
CA LEU A 123 14.80 35.82 4.58
C LEU A 123 13.80 34.85 5.22
N ALA A 124 12.97 35.32 6.14
CA ALA A 124 11.91 34.51 6.72
C ALA A 124 10.95 33.97 5.64
N TRP A 125 10.60 34.82 4.66
CA TRP A 125 9.80 34.38 3.51
C TRP A 125 10.53 33.32 2.66
N PHE A 126 11.81 33.55 2.33
CA PHE A 126 12.63 32.60 1.57
C PHE A 126 12.73 31.23 2.29
N LEU A 127 13.00 31.24 3.60
CA LEU A 127 13.09 30.01 4.38
C LEU A 127 11.78 29.23 4.38
N ARG A 128 10.64 29.93 4.54
CA ARG A 128 9.32 29.29 4.49
C ARG A 128 8.94 28.73 3.13
N GLN A 129 9.37 29.37 2.04
CA GLN A 129 8.97 28.97 0.69
C GLN A 129 9.91 27.95 0.05
N GLN A 130 11.19 28.08 0.29
CA GLN A 130 12.19 27.27 -0.40
C GLN A 130 12.89 26.25 0.50
N TRP A 131 13.24 26.64 1.72
CA TRP A 131 14.01 25.80 2.60
C TRP A 131 13.19 24.67 3.19
N ILE A 132 11.92 24.92 3.54
CA ILE A 132 10.97 23.89 3.97
C ILE A 132 10.90 22.78 2.91
N ALA A 133 10.68 23.15 1.64
CA ALA A 133 10.58 22.17 0.56
C ALA A 133 11.87 21.35 0.37
N ALA A 134 13.04 21.98 0.54
CA ALA A 134 14.32 21.28 0.47
C ALA A 134 14.50 20.29 1.64
N LEU A 135 14.12 20.67 2.85
CA LEU A 135 14.16 19.77 4.01
C LEU A 135 13.16 18.63 3.90
N GLU A 136 11.94 18.88 3.39
CA GLU A 136 10.95 17.83 3.11
C GLU A 136 11.51 16.78 2.13
N ASP A 137 12.16 17.20 1.04
CA ASP A 137 12.78 16.30 0.08
C ASP A 137 13.91 15.45 0.71
N ILE A 138 14.76 16.07 1.52
CA ILE A 138 15.83 15.36 2.24
C ILE A 138 15.24 14.35 3.22
N TYR A 139 14.22 14.74 3.98
CA TYR A 139 13.54 13.85 4.93
C TYR A 139 12.94 12.64 4.22
N MET A 140 12.24 12.87 3.10
CA MET A 140 11.62 11.82 2.31
C MET A 140 12.63 10.85 1.71
N THR A 141 13.76 11.34 1.24
CA THR A 141 14.75 10.53 0.49
C THR A 141 15.78 9.87 1.40
N GLN A 142 16.25 10.55 2.44
CA GLN A 142 17.39 10.12 3.25
C GLN A 142 17.10 10.04 4.77
N GLY A 143 16.02 10.72 5.22
CA GLY A 143 15.64 10.77 6.64
C GLY A 143 16.33 11.87 7.43
N GLU A 144 15.81 12.08 8.64
CA GLU A 144 16.30 13.12 9.59
C GLU A 144 17.68 12.83 10.15
N GLU A 145 18.09 11.55 10.24
CA GLU A 145 19.40 11.16 10.77
C GLU A 145 20.50 11.15 9.69
N SER A 146 20.23 11.66 8.49
CA SER A 146 21.19 11.66 7.39
C SER A 146 22.20 12.80 7.52
N GLU A 147 23.43 12.55 7.06
CA GLU A 147 24.46 13.57 6.95
C GLU A 147 24.00 14.81 6.17
N ARG A 148 23.19 14.59 5.13
CA ARG A 148 22.64 15.68 4.29
C ARG A 148 21.65 16.53 5.06
N TRP A 149 20.85 15.94 5.94
CA TRP A 149 19.98 16.68 6.85
C TRP A 149 20.79 17.55 7.80
N GLU A 150 21.79 16.99 8.48
CA GLU A 150 22.67 17.71 9.39
C GLU A 150 23.40 18.87 8.71
N GLN A 151 23.94 18.64 7.51
CA GLN A 151 24.58 19.68 6.70
C GLN A 151 23.59 20.80 6.30
N SER A 152 22.35 20.45 5.94
CA SER A 152 21.33 21.43 5.58
C SER A 152 20.89 22.25 6.79
N ILE A 153 20.79 21.65 7.96
CA ILE A 153 20.51 22.35 9.20
C ILE A 153 21.67 23.28 9.60
N ALA A 154 22.90 22.83 9.48
CA ALA A 154 24.08 23.67 9.74
C ALA A 154 24.14 24.89 8.79
N MET A 155 23.88 24.68 7.49
CA MET A 155 23.81 25.75 6.51
C MET A 155 22.67 26.75 6.81
N LEU A 156 21.51 26.26 7.27
CA LEU A 156 20.41 27.10 7.72
C LEU A 156 20.82 27.95 8.93
N GLU A 157 21.53 27.40 9.89
CA GLU A 157 22.04 28.12 11.06
C GLU A 157 23.04 29.20 10.66
N ASP A 158 23.97 28.88 9.78
CA ASP A 158 24.92 29.83 9.24
C ASP A 158 24.22 30.98 8.50
N LEU A 159 23.20 30.66 7.71
CA LEU A 159 22.41 31.66 6.97
C LEU A 159 21.67 32.59 7.94
N VAL A 160 20.98 32.05 8.95
CA VAL A 160 20.28 32.82 9.97
C VAL A 160 21.30 33.65 10.79
N TRP A 161 22.43 33.08 11.15
CA TRP A 161 23.49 33.79 11.84
C TRP A 161 24.05 34.93 10.97
N SER A 162 24.26 34.73 9.68
CA SER A 162 24.86 35.72 8.77
C SER A 162 24.14 37.07 8.76
N VAL A 163 22.82 37.07 8.94
CA VAL A 163 22.00 38.28 8.95
C VAL A 163 21.89 38.97 10.30
N GLN A 164 22.42 38.35 11.36
CA GLN A 164 22.44 38.94 12.71
C GLN A 164 23.46 40.09 12.81
N PRO A 165 23.22 41.11 13.66
CA PRO A 165 24.17 42.19 13.90
C PRO A 165 25.50 41.66 14.42
N LYS A 166 26.62 41.93 13.72
CA LYS A 166 27.95 41.54 14.11
C LYS A 166 28.58 42.58 15.04
N ARG A 167 28.68 42.26 16.32
CA ARG A 167 29.17 43.17 17.36
C ARG A 167 30.66 43.09 17.60
N THR A 168 31.29 41.91 17.35
CA THR A 168 32.72 41.68 17.61
C THR A 168 33.54 41.67 16.29
N ARG A 169 34.87 41.83 16.44
CA ARG A 169 35.78 41.70 15.30
C ARG A 169 35.87 40.26 14.79
N ASP A 170 35.71 39.31 15.68
CA ASP A 170 35.77 37.87 15.32
C ASP A 170 34.50 37.41 14.60
N ASP A 171 33.32 37.95 14.96
CA ASP A 171 32.08 37.72 14.20
C ASP A 171 32.22 38.19 12.74
N ARG A 172 32.88 39.35 12.55
CA ARG A 172 33.07 39.88 11.18
C ARG A 172 34.07 39.08 10.36
N LYS A 173 35.10 38.51 11.00
CA LYS A 173 36.03 37.60 10.31
C LYS A 173 35.34 36.30 9.93
N HIS A 174 34.54 35.76 10.84
CA HIS A 174 33.78 34.54 10.56
C HIS A 174 32.80 34.73 9.43
N LEU A 175 32.08 35.87 9.39
CA LEU A 175 31.15 36.19 8.29
C LEU A 175 31.82 36.24 6.89
N VAL A 176 33.10 36.60 6.82
CA VAL A 176 33.86 36.62 5.56
C VAL A 176 34.36 35.22 5.19
N ALA A 177 34.40 34.30 6.13
CA ALA A 177 34.87 32.92 5.93
C ALA A 177 33.73 31.93 5.60
N LEU A 178 32.46 32.31 5.82
CA LEU A 178 31.25 31.58 5.38
C LEU A 178 31.04 31.75 3.87
#